data_e29242d37c0eabf94aec744587196ee6
#
_entry.id   e29242d37c0eabf94aec744587196ee6
#
_cell.length_a   1.000
_cell.length_b   1.000
_cell.length_c   1.000
_cell.angle_alpha   90.00
_cell.angle_beta   90.00
_cell.angle_gamma   90.00
#
_symmetry.space_group_name_H-M   'P 1'
#
loop_
_entity.id
_entity.type
_entity.pdbx_description
1 polymer ?
#
loop_
_entity_poly.entity_id
_entity_poly.type
_entity_poly.pdbx_seq_one_letter_code
_entity_poly.pdbx_strand_id
1 'polypeptide(L)'
;MRAQINKIIKFFLACCLIISCQVRKADWVVFNANVYTVNETFEKATAFAIKDGKFISVGSDEIVNLYPNALKFDAKGLPIYPGFIDAHCHFFNLGLSLGQLDLRGSKSIAEIEKRLLSYSQKNESNVIIGRGWDQNLWKNKAFPKNDFLNKLFPDKLVLLKRIDGHALLVNDLV
;
A
#
# COMPACT_ATOMS: atom_id res chain seq x y z
N MET A 1 -68.51 -14.28 19.46
CA MET A 1 -67.24 -13.95 20.12
C MET A 1 -66.08 -14.86 19.72
N ARG A 2 -66.17 -16.20 19.83
CA ARG A 2 -65.09 -17.13 19.43
C ARG A 2 -64.66 -17.05 17.93
N ALA A 3 -65.60 -16.86 16.99
CA ALA A 3 -65.31 -16.78 15.58
C ALA A 3 -64.50 -15.49 15.18
N GLN A 4 -64.77 -14.39 15.91
CA GLN A 4 -64.06 -13.12 15.70
C GLN A 4 -62.61 -13.16 16.26
N ILE A 5 -62.44 -13.83 17.41
CA ILE A 5 -61.13 -14.05 18.01
C ILE A 5 -60.25 -14.91 17.09
N ASN A 6 -60.81 -15.98 16.48
CA ASN A 6 -60.07 -16.83 15.52
C ASN A 6 -59.65 -16.08 14.23
N LYS A 7 -60.46 -15.11 13.76
CA LYS A 7 -60.10 -14.27 12.63
C LYS A 7 -58.94 -13.31 12.98
N ILE A 8 -58.96 -12.71 14.16
CA ILE A 8 -57.91 -11.82 14.62
C ILE A 8 -56.58 -12.59 14.81
N ILE A 9 -56.63 -13.79 15.41
CA ILE A 9 -55.43 -14.62 15.59
C ILE A 9 -54.86 -15.04 14.26
N LYS A 10 -55.66 -15.44 13.29
CA LYS A 10 -55.21 -15.81 11.92
C LYS A 10 -54.59 -14.60 11.18
N PHE A 11 -55.18 -13.39 11.36
CA PHE A 11 -54.65 -12.17 10.76
C PHE A 11 -53.28 -11.78 11.40
N PHE A 12 -53.14 -11.87 12.71
CA PHE A 12 -51.90 -11.64 13.42
C PHE A 12 -50.81 -12.66 13.03
N LEU A 13 -51.19 -13.93 12.90
CA LEU A 13 -50.26 -14.99 12.46
C LEU A 13 -49.80 -14.75 11.02
N ALA A 14 -50.68 -14.30 10.12
CA ALA A 14 -50.33 -13.94 8.75
C ALA A 14 -49.45 -12.71 8.67
N CYS A 15 -49.68 -11.68 9.50
CA CYS A 15 -48.79 -10.50 9.58
C CYS A 15 -47.44 -10.83 10.12
N CYS A 16 -47.30 -11.75 11.10
CA CYS A 16 -45.98 -12.17 11.61
C CYS A 16 -45.14 -12.93 10.59
N LEU A 17 -45.76 -13.62 9.63
CA LEU A 17 -45.06 -14.34 8.55
C LEU A 17 -44.50 -13.41 7.47
N ILE A 18 -44.98 -12.17 7.35
CA ILE A 18 -44.51 -11.21 6.32
C ILE A 18 -43.28 -10.43 6.78
N ILE A 19 -42.97 -10.40 8.09
CA ILE A 19 -41.87 -9.61 8.64
C ILE A 19 -40.49 -10.29 8.53
N SER A 20 -40.41 -11.53 8.08
CA SER A 20 -39.23 -12.40 8.27
C SER A 20 -38.29 -12.53 7.08
N CYS A 21 -38.40 -11.77 6.01
CA CYS A 21 -37.48 -11.94 4.87
C CYS A 21 -36.91 -10.61 4.37
N GLN A 22 -36.25 -9.87 5.24
CA GLN A 22 -35.32 -8.85 4.73
C GLN A 22 -34.04 -9.55 4.28
N VAL A 23 -33.85 -9.65 2.97
CA VAL A 23 -32.57 -10.07 2.39
C VAL A 23 -31.49 -9.11 2.91
N ARG A 24 -30.57 -9.65 3.66
CA ARG A 24 -29.40 -8.88 4.14
C ARG A 24 -28.64 -8.37 2.93
N LYS A 25 -28.29 -7.07 2.93
CA LYS A 25 -27.58 -6.43 1.84
C LYS A 25 -26.14 -6.18 2.25
N ALA A 26 -25.22 -6.56 1.38
CA ALA A 26 -23.81 -6.17 1.43
C ALA A 26 -23.41 -5.73 0.02
N ASP A 27 -22.38 -4.89 -0.07
CA ASP A 27 -21.82 -4.49 -1.34
C ASP A 27 -20.85 -5.58 -1.84
N TRP A 28 -20.02 -6.08 -0.93
CA TRP A 28 -19.01 -7.11 -1.18
C TRP A 28 -19.04 -8.21 -0.14
N VAL A 29 -18.76 -9.43 -0.59
CA VAL A 29 -18.37 -10.54 0.29
C VAL A 29 -17.04 -11.08 -0.21
N VAL A 30 -16.05 -11.07 0.66
CA VAL A 30 -14.76 -11.74 0.46
C VAL A 30 -14.85 -13.08 1.17
N PHE A 31 -14.45 -14.17 0.52
CA PHE A 31 -14.51 -15.52 1.05
C PHE A 31 -13.28 -16.33 0.63
N ASN A 32 -13.14 -17.55 1.16
CA ASN A 32 -11.97 -18.41 0.93
C ASN A 32 -10.67 -17.62 1.21
N ALA A 33 -10.63 -16.92 2.33
CA ALA A 33 -9.52 -16.08 2.74
C ALA A 33 -8.85 -16.63 4.00
N ASN A 34 -7.65 -16.15 4.30
CA ASN A 34 -7.00 -16.33 5.60
C ASN A 34 -6.95 -14.96 6.30
N VAL A 35 -8.07 -14.57 6.92
CA VAL A 35 -8.28 -13.24 7.50
C VAL A 35 -7.69 -13.19 8.91
N TYR A 36 -6.70 -12.34 9.11
CA TYR A 36 -6.14 -12.03 10.43
C TYR A 36 -6.93 -10.85 11.02
N THR A 37 -7.82 -11.14 11.97
CA THR A 37 -8.74 -10.13 12.52
C THR A 37 -8.03 -9.12 13.41
N VAL A 38 -6.92 -9.52 14.02
CA VAL A 38 -6.14 -8.71 14.99
C VAL A 38 -7.04 -8.17 16.12
N ASN A 39 -8.08 -8.94 16.48
CA ASN A 39 -8.88 -8.68 17.66
C ASN A 39 -8.13 -9.14 18.93
N GLU A 40 -8.70 -8.95 20.11
CA GLU A 40 -8.08 -9.28 21.40
C GLU A 40 -7.66 -10.75 21.51
N THR A 41 -8.34 -11.67 20.83
CA THR A 41 -8.08 -13.12 20.83
C THR A 41 -7.23 -13.57 19.64
N PHE A 42 -6.88 -12.68 18.72
CA PHE A 42 -6.15 -12.99 17.48
C PHE A 42 -6.80 -14.11 16.65
N GLU A 43 -8.11 -14.18 16.67
CA GLU A 43 -8.86 -15.15 15.88
C GLU A 43 -8.66 -14.94 14.38
N LYS A 44 -8.77 -16.05 13.64
CA LYS A 44 -8.79 -16.04 12.18
C LYS A 44 -10.20 -16.25 11.68
N ALA A 45 -10.52 -15.60 10.58
CA ALA A 45 -11.75 -15.79 9.83
C ALA A 45 -11.43 -16.23 8.40
N THR A 46 -12.42 -16.75 7.67
CA THR A 46 -12.26 -17.14 6.27
C THR A 46 -13.04 -16.24 5.33
N ALA A 47 -13.97 -15.45 5.87
CA ALA A 47 -14.80 -14.53 5.08
C ALA A 47 -15.19 -13.28 5.86
N PHE A 48 -15.57 -12.25 5.11
CA PHE A 48 -16.22 -11.04 5.65
C PHE A 48 -17.12 -10.39 4.61
N ALA A 49 -18.11 -9.60 5.09
CA ALA A 49 -18.98 -8.80 4.26
C ALA A 49 -18.80 -7.30 4.55
N ILE A 50 -18.87 -6.50 3.50
CA ILE A 50 -18.71 -5.04 3.53
C ILE A 50 -19.98 -4.39 3.02
N LYS A 51 -20.41 -3.32 3.71
CA LYS A 51 -21.44 -2.40 3.24
C LYS A 51 -21.07 -0.97 3.59
N ASP A 52 -21.23 -0.06 2.65
CA ASP A 52 -20.92 1.37 2.82
C ASP A 52 -19.51 1.60 3.41
N GLY A 53 -18.52 0.81 2.95
CA GLY A 53 -17.12 0.87 3.40
C GLY A 53 -16.86 0.32 4.80
N LYS A 54 -17.83 -0.37 5.44
CA LYS A 54 -17.70 -0.93 6.78
C LYS A 54 -17.88 -2.44 6.78
N PHE A 55 -17.17 -3.13 7.67
CA PHE A 55 -17.42 -4.55 7.94
C PHE A 55 -18.76 -4.71 8.65
N ILE A 56 -19.65 -5.51 8.08
CA ILE A 56 -20.96 -5.84 8.65
C ILE A 56 -21.04 -7.30 9.12
N SER A 57 -20.11 -8.13 8.69
CA SER A 57 -19.97 -9.52 9.14
C SER A 57 -18.54 -9.97 8.95
N VAL A 58 -17.99 -10.71 9.90
CA VAL A 58 -16.65 -11.36 9.83
C VAL A 58 -16.80 -12.75 10.42
N GLY A 59 -16.30 -13.79 9.75
CA GLY A 59 -16.43 -15.18 10.22
C GLY A 59 -16.05 -16.22 9.17
N SER A 60 -16.88 -17.27 9.04
CA SER A 60 -16.66 -18.35 8.08
C SER A 60 -17.22 -18.05 6.69
N ASP A 61 -16.91 -18.89 5.72
CA ASP A 61 -17.41 -18.81 4.34
C ASP A 61 -18.94 -18.92 4.23
N GLU A 62 -19.64 -19.34 5.29
CA GLU A 62 -21.09 -19.32 5.36
C GLU A 62 -21.69 -17.91 5.16
N ILE A 63 -20.91 -16.87 5.42
CA ILE A 63 -21.26 -15.47 5.15
C ILE A 63 -21.69 -15.27 3.70
N VAL A 64 -21.15 -16.03 2.74
CA VAL A 64 -21.52 -15.99 1.32
C VAL A 64 -23.03 -16.21 1.13
N ASN A 65 -23.62 -17.10 1.92
CA ASN A 65 -25.03 -17.45 1.85
C ASN A 65 -25.95 -16.40 2.50
N LEU A 66 -25.41 -15.64 3.45
CA LEU A 66 -26.16 -14.57 4.13
C LEU A 66 -26.40 -13.35 3.23
N TYR A 67 -25.57 -13.15 2.21
CA TYR A 67 -25.59 -12.00 1.31
C TYR A 67 -25.60 -12.45 -0.17
N PRO A 68 -26.68 -13.06 -0.65
CA PRO A 68 -26.71 -13.68 -1.98
C PRO A 68 -26.51 -12.70 -3.13
N ASN A 69 -26.91 -11.44 -2.97
CA ASN A 69 -26.87 -10.39 -4.00
C ASN A 69 -25.59 -9.52 -3.93
N ALA A 70 -24.67 -9.78 -2.99
CA ALA A 70 -23.41 -9.06 -2.90
C ALA A 70 -22.44 -9.48 -4.02
N LEU A 71 -21.56 -8.57 -4.43
CA LEU A 71 -20.42 -8.92 -5.25
C LEU A 71 -19.49 -9.86 -4.47
N LYS A 72 -19.05 -10.95 -5.09
CA LYS A 72 -18.28 -12.00 -4.44
C LYS A 72 -16.84 -11.98 -4.92
N PHE A 73 -15.90 -11.99 -3.98
CA PHE A 73 -14.47 -12.05 -4.25
C PHE A 73 -13.87 -13.29 -3.58
N ASP A 74 -13.41 -14.23 -4.40
CA ASP A 74 -12.66 -15.40 -3.93
C ASP A 74 -11.19 -15.01 -3.69
N ALA A 75 -10.77 -15.02 -2.43
CA ALA A 75 -9.40 -14.70 -2.05
C ALA A 75 -8.41 -15.85 -2.28
N LYS A 76 -8.87 -17.04 -2.69
CA LYS A 76 -8.02 -18.20 -3.03
C LYS A 76 -7.05 -18.60 -1.92
N GLY A 77 -7.47 -18.50 -0.67
CA GLY A 77 -6.63 -18.80 0.50
C GLY A 77 -5.58 -17.74 0.83
N LEU A 78 -5.56 -16.60 0.14
CA LEU A 78 -4.59 -15.55 0.40
C LEU A 78 -4.81 -14.90 1.78
N PRO A 79 -3.72 -14.48 2.45
CA PRO A 79 -3.81 -13.78 3.71
C PRO A 79 -4.36 -12.36 3.52
N ILE A 80 -5.24 -11.95 4.44
CA ILE A 80 -5.79 -10.61 4.52
C ILE A 80 -5.52 -10.05 5.91
N TYR A 81 -4.93 -8.87 5.96
CA TYR A 81 -4.58 -8.16 7.18
C TYR A 81 -5.30 -6.82 7.26
N PRO A 82 -5.54 -6.28 8.45
CA PRO A 82 -5.86 -4.86 8.62
C PRO A 82 -4.76 -3.99 8.00
N GLY A 83 -5.11 -2.76 7.61
CA GLY A 83 -4.12 -1.80 7.12
C GLY A 83 -2.99 -1.61 8.15
N PHE A 84 -1.74 -1.68 7.68
CA PHE A 84 -0.59 -1.51 8.55
C PHE A 84 -0.44 -0.06 9.00
N ILE A 85 -0.04 0.12 10.26
CA ILE A 85 0.32 1.41 10.85
C ILE A 85 1.81 1.36 11.15
N ASP A 86 2.59 2.17 10.44
CA ASP A 86 4.00 2.33 10.72
C ASP A 86 4.20 3.40 11.80
N ALA A 87 4.48 2.95 13.03
CA ALA A 87 4.66 3.84 14.18
C ALA A 87 6.03 4.52 14.21
N HIS A 88 6.98 4.12 13.34
CA HIS A 88 8.31 4.72 13.23
C HIS A 88 8.69 4.89 11.76
N CYS A 89 8.18 5.93 11.12
CA CYS A 89 8.50 6.22 9.72
C CYS A 89 9.20 7.57 9.55
N HIS A 90 10.11 7.62 8.56
CA HIS A 90 10.76 8.86 8.13
C HIS A 90 10.02 9.47 6.94
N PHE A 91 8.73 9.73 7.11
CA PHE A 91 7.80 10.14 6.04
C PHE A 91 8.26 11.41 5.32
N PHE A 92 8.74 12.42 6.07
CA PHE A 92 9.30 13.65 5.49
C PHE A 92 10.51 13.36 4.58
N ASN A 93 11.47 12.54 5.06
CA ASN A 93 12.64 12.16 4.27
C ASN A 93 12.27 11.32 3.04
N LEU A 94 11.24 10.48 3.14
CA LEU A 94 10.69 9.76 1.99
C LEU A 94 10.16 10.76 0.95
N GLY A 95 9.35 11.73 1.37
CA GLY A 95 8.81 12.77 0.49
C GLY A 95 9.92 13.55 -0.23
N LEU A 96 10.95 13.98 0.49
CA LEU A 96 12.11 14.63 -0.11
C LEU A 96 12.83 13.73 -1.13
N SER A 97 12.96 12.44 -0.82
CA SER A 97 13.68 11.49 -1.69
C SER A 97 12.98 11.23 -3.02
N LEU A 98 11.64 11.39 -3.08
CA LEU A 98 10.87 11.22 -4.32
C LEU A 98 11.18 12.31 -5.36
N GLY A 99 11.64 13.49 -4.93
CA GLY A 99 12.10 14.58 -5.81
C GLY A 99 13.59 14.49 -6.17
N GLN A 100 14.34 13.53 -5.65
CA GLN A 100 15.78 13.40 -5.85
C GLN A 100 16.11 12.28 -6.86
N LEU A 101 17.31 12.35 -7.45
CA LEU A 101 17.81 11.29 -8.30
C LEU A 101 18.12 10.03 -7.48
N ASP A 102 17.45 8.93 -7.80
CA ASP A 102 17.70 7.63 -7.18
C ASP A 102 18.94 6.95 -7.80
N LEU A 103 19.97 6.77 -6.97
CA LEU A 103 21.21 6.10 -7.33
C LEU A 103 21.36 4.72 -6.67
N ARG A 104 20.34 4.25 -5.95
CA ARG A 104 20.38 2.94 -5.28
C ARG A 104 20.63 1.82 -6.29
N GLY A 105 21.48 0.87 -5.91
CA GLY A 105 21.81 -0.28 -6.74
C GLY A 105 22.68 0.02 -7.96
N SER A 106 23.18 1.27 -8.15
CA SER A 106 24.15 1.57 -9.22
C SER A 106 25.43 0.76 -9.02
N LYS A 107 25.89 0.07 -10.08
CA LYS A 107 27.00 -0.88 -10.02
C LYS A 107 28.32 -0.29 -10.54
N SER A 108 28.31 0.95 -10.99
CA SER A 108 29.51 1.65 -11.52
C SER A 108 29.30 3.16 -11.59
N ILE A 109 30.39 3.91 -11.73
CA ILE A 109 30.36 5.35 -12.04
C ILE A 109 29.64 5.59 -13.36
N ALA A 110 29.88 4.77 -14.39
CA ALA A 110 29.21 4.91 -15.70
C ALA A 110 27.68 4.78 -15.59
N GLU A 111 27.18 3.96 -14.67
CA GLU A 111 25.74 3.88 -14.42
C GLU A 111 25.21 5.13 -13.71
N ILE A 112 25.98 5.69 -12.78
CA ILE A 112 25.66 6.99 -12.14
C ILE A 112 25.59 8.09 -13.19
N GLU A 113 26.59 8.19 -14.08
CA GLU A 113 26.63 9.18 -15.17
C GLU A 113 25.38 9.07 -16.06
N LYS A 114 25.04 7.85 -16.47
CA LYS A 114 23.83 7.60 -17.28
C LYS A 114 22.57 8.07 -16.60
N ARG A 115 22.39 7.79 -15.29
CA ARG A 115 21.23 8.22 -14.51
C ARG A 115 21.20 9.73 -14.34
N LEU A 116 22.35 10.36 -14.09
CA LEU A 116 22.48 11.82 -13.97
C LEU A 116 22.08 12.53 -15.26
N LEU A 117 22.57 12.07 -16.42
CA LEU A 117 22.24 12.64 -17.72
C LEU A 117 20.73 12.51 -18.02
N SER A 118 20.17 11.31 -17.77
CA SER A 118 18.73 11.11 -17.97
C SER A 118 17.87 11.96 -17.03
N TYR A 119 18.30 12.18 -15.78
CA TYR A 119 17.61 13.02 -14.83
C TYR A 119 17.68 14.49 -15.22
N SER A 120 18.87 14.99 -15.63
CA SER A 120 19.06 16.38 -16.00
C SER A 120 18.29 16.80 -17.24
N GLN A 121 18.05 15.86 -18.17
CA GLN A 121 17.21 16.11 -19.36
C GLN A 121 15.73 16.34 -19.02
N LYS A 122 15.26 15.81 -17.89
CA LYS A 122 13.86 15.91 -17.43
C LYS A 122 13.65 17.01 -16.40
N ASN A 123 14.73 17.59 -15.89
CA ASN A 123 14.72 18.56 -14.81
C ASN A 123 15.59 19.77 -15.19
N GLU A 124 14.97 20.92 -15.31
CA GLU A 124 15.64 22.18 -15.69
C GLU A 124 16.36 22.85 -14.52
N SER A 125 16.29 22.28 -13.31
CA SER A 125 16.94 22.84 -12.13
C SER A 125 18.46 22.96 -12.30
N ASN A 126 19.01 24.06 -11.78
CA ASN A 126 20.45 24.26 -11.68
C ASN A 126 21.11 23.48 -10.54
N VAL A 127 20.33 22.73 -9.77
CA VAL A 127 20.79 21.89 -8.68
C VAL A 127 20.31 20.46 -8.90
N ILE A 128 21.22 19.51 -8.91
CA ILE A 128 20.94 18.09 -8.96
C ILE A 128 21.27 17.48 -7.60
N ILE A 129 20.25 16.98 -6.92
CA ILE A 129 20.41 16.23 -5.67
C ILE A 129 20.10 14.77 -5.94
N GLY A 130 21.04 13.88 -5.61
CA GLY A 130 20.87 12.45 -5.73
C GLY A 130 21.23 11.71 -4.46
N ARG A 131 20.75 10.48 -4.31
CA ARG A 131 21.02 9.65 -3.15
C ARG A 131 21.12 8.18 -3.52
N GLY A 132 21.98 7.47 -2.79
CA GLY A 132 21.95 6.01 -2.77
C GLY A 132 23.10 5.33 -3.50
N TRP A 133 24.13 6.09 -3.94
CA TRP A 133 25.34 5.44 -4.45
C TRP A 133 26.04 4.66 -3.35
N ASP A 134 26.63 3.50 -3.74
CA ASP A 134 27.39 2.63 -2.85
C ASP A 134 28.53 1.98 -3.63
N GLN A 135 29.76 2.43 -3.39
CA GLN A 135 30.94 1.87 -4.06
C GLN A 135 31.21 0.41 -3.69
N ASN A 136 30.63 -0.10 -2.59
CA ASN A 136 30.77 -1.50 -2.21
C ASN A 136 30.13 -2.46 -3.24
N LEU A 137 29.18 -1.96 -4.04
CA LEU A 137 28.54 -2.68 -5.13
C LEU A 137 29.37 -2.68 -6.42
N TRP A 138 30.44 -1.88 -6.48
CA TRP A 138 31.24 -1.72 -7.69
C TRP A 138 32.40 -2.73 -7.74
N LYS A 139 32.89 -2.99 -8.95
CA LYS A 139 34.09 -3.82 -9.15
C LYS A 139 35.31 -3.21 -8.45
N ASN A 140 35.49 -1.90 -8.60
CA ASN A 140 36.45 -1.13 -7.80
C ASN A 140 35.73 -0.47 -6.64
N LYS A 141 36.00 -0.90 -5.42
CA LYS A 141 35.37 -0.40 -4.19
C LYS A 141 35.96 0.91 -3.65
N ALA A 142 36.82 1.56 -4.43
CA ALA A 142 37.37 2.87 -4.05
C ALA A 142 36.28 3.96 -4.08
N PHE A 143 36.43 4.95 -3.21
CA PHE A 143 35.58 6.14 -3.26
C PHE A 143 35.77 6.85 -4.61
N PRO A 144 34.66 7.31 -5.22
CA PRO A 144 34.72 8.01 -6.52
C PRO A 144 35.37 9.39 -6.34
N LYS A 145 36.10 9.82 -7.38
CA LYS A 145 36.50 11.22 -7.54
C LYS A 145 35.43 11.97 -8.32
N ASN A 146 35.44 13.30 -8.20
CA ASN A 146 34.41 14.14 -8.79
C ASN A 146 34.69 14.63 -10.21
N ASP A 147 35.82 14.22 -10.82
CA ASP A 147 36.24 14.67 -12.17
C ASP A 147 35.11 14.52 -13.21
N PHE A 148 34.38 13.40 -13.15
CA PHE A 148 33.27 13.16 -14.09
C PHE A 148 32.08 14.10 -13.87
N LEU A 149 31.82 14.51 -12.62
CA LEU A 149 30.76 15.48 -12.32
C LEU A 149 31.12 16.87 -12.86
N ASN A 150 32.37 17.31 -12.67
CA ASN A 150 32.87 18.56 -13.17
C ASN A 150 32.79 18.64 -14.69
N LYS A 151 33.11 17.51 -15.38
CA LYS A 151 33.02 17.44 -16.83
C LYS A 151 31.58 17.43 -17.36
N LEU A 152 30.66 16.71 -16.70
CA LEU A 152 29.29 16.56 -17.17
C LEU A 152 28.41 17.79 -16.82
N PHE A 153 28.68 18.44 -15.71
CA PHE A 153 27.85 19.51 -15.15
C PHE A 153 28.70 20.71 -14.71
N PRO A 154 29.39 21.40 -15.66
CA PRO A 154 30.22 22.55 -15.33
C PRO A 154 29.42 23.73 -14.79
N ASP A 155 28.11 23.81 -15.10
CA ASP A 155 27.24 24.94 -14.75
C ASP A 155 26.10 24.59 -13.79
N LYS A 156 26.06 23.36 -13.27
CA LYS A 156 25.03 22.92 -12.33
C LYS A 156 25.65 22.40 -11.03
N LEU A 157 25.05 22.75 -9.90
CA LEU A 157 25.44 22.19 -8.61
C LEU A 157 25.00 20.70 -8.52
N VAL A 158 25.93 19.79 -8.20
CA VAL A 158 25.65 18.37 -8.10
C VAL A 158 26.05 17.85 -6.73
N LEU A 159 25.06 17.32 -5.98
CA LEU A 159 25.25 16.74 -4.66
C LEU A 159 24.69 15.30 -4.65
N LEU A 160 25.57 14.32 -4.51
CA LEU A 160 25.19 12.91 -4.49
C LEU A 160 25.50 12.28 -3.14
N LYS A 161 24.47 11.99 -2.35
CA LYS A 161 24.60 11.42 -1.01
C LYS A 161 24.76 9.90 -1.09
N ARG A 162 25.75 9.36 -0.37
CA ARG A 162 25.95 7.92 -0.24
C ARG A 162 24.75 7.25 0.43
N ILE A 163 24.58 5.95 0.23
CA ILE A 163 23.43 5.18 0.74
C ILE A 163 23.27 5.29 2.25
N ASP A 164 24.35 5.27 2.99
CA ASP A 164 24.38 5.39 4.47
C ASP A 164 24.30 6.83 4.99
N GLY A 165 24.39 7.81 4.08
CA GLY A 165 24.31 9.22 4.42
C GLY A 165 25.57 9.85 5.00
N HIS A 166 26.69 9.12 5.14
CA HIS A 166 27.92 9.59 5.76
C HIS A 166 28.96 10.16 4.77
N ALA A 167 28.67 10.14 3.47
CA ALA A 167 29.52 10.76 2.47
C ALA A 167 28.70 11.49 1.42
N LEU A 168 29.26 12.58 0.90
CA LEU A 168 28.75 13.33 -0.25
C LEU A 168 29.81 13.31 -1.35
N LEU A 169 29.37 13.06 -2.57
CA LEU A 169 30.15 13.28 -3.77
C LEU A 169 29.57 14.53 -4.45
N VAL A 170 30.38 15.55 -4.59
CA VAL A 170 29.98 16.86 -5.09
C VAL A 170 30.91 17.31 -6.21
N ASN A 171 30.44 18.17 -7.11
CA ASN A 171 31.32 18.85 -8.05
C ASN A 171 31.94 20.11 -7.44
N ASP A 172 32.89 20.73 -8.13
CA ASP A 172 33.68 21.87 -7.63
C ASP A 172 32.86 23.16 -7.50
N LEU A 173 31.62 23.19 -8.00
CA LEU A 173 30.69 24.32 -7.82
C LEU A 173 30.03 24.35 -6.42
N VAL A 174 30.03 23.23 -5.69
CA VAL A 174 29.46 23.11 -4.34
C VAL A 174 30.48 23.52 -3.30
#